data_e70cafb18bf39445941201f25ac30713
#
_entry.id   e70cafb18bf39445941201f25ac30713
#
_cell.length_a   1.000
_cell.length_b   1.000
_cell.length_c   1.000
_cell.angle_alpha   90.00
_cell.angle_beta   90.00
_cell.angle_gamma   90.00
#
_symmetry.space_group_name_H-M   'P 1'
#
loop_
_entity.id
_entity.type
_entity.pdbx_description
1 polymer ?
#
loop_
_entity_poly.entity_id
_entity_poly.type
_entity_poly.pdbx_seq_one_letter_code
_entity_poly.pdbx_strand_id
1 'polypeptide(L)'
;MNSVKRYLWFSQASLIICLLICYLMLPSVMDHNGGASNFGDGFPTVIPYALGFALSAVLLWVAASKLSQMEQKIRKTAALVTTIGVLDLLVLLTTFDRKANHVYYLVHDYLGAALFAYEFALSVWIVYKTKSYATGLFLLVGSIGSLLGLLSLVGPLRLLFAGQMIGGIGFGLVLTVGFPSVIAALG
;
A
#
# COMPACT_ATOMS: atom_id res chain seq x y z
N MET A 1 8.46 -1.09 -20.88
CA MET A 1 8.85 -1.50 -19.50
C MET A 1 9.24 -0.34 -18.60
N ASN A 2 10.07 0.60 -19.03
CA ASN A 2 10.48 1.75 -18.21
C ASN A 2 9.30 2.62 -17.71
N SER A 3 8.25 2.78 -18.51
CA SER A 3 7.05 3.55 -18.11
C SER A 3 6.29 2.86 -16.97
N VAL A 4 6.06 1.54 -17.04
CA VAL A 4 5.39 0.78 -15.95
C VAL A 4 6.15 0.94 -14.64
N LYS A 5 7.48 0.71 -14.66
CA LYS A 5 8.34 0.89 -13.49
C LYS A 5 8.20 2.29 -12.89
N ARG A 6 8.18 3.34 -13.73
CA ARG A 6 8.02 4.73 -13.25
C ARG A 6 6.67 4.95 -12.56
N TYR A 7 5.57 4.43 -13.11
CA TYR A 7 4.25 4.57 -12.50
C TYR A 7 4.14 3.82 -11.17
N LEU A 8 4.72 2.63 -11.07
CA LEU A 8 4.78 1.90 -9.80
C LEU A 8 5.58 2.69 -8.74
N TRP A 9 6.73 3.26 -9.11
CA TRP A 9 7.52 4.09 -8.19
C TRP A 9 6.76 5.35 -7.75
N PHE A 10 6.14 6.07 -8.68
CA PHE A 10 5.39 7.27 -8.35
C PHE A 10 4.16 6.98 -7.50
N SER A 11 3.48 5.84 -7.74
CA SER A 11 2.37 5.39 -6.90
C SER A 11 2.82 5.22 -5.44
N GLN A 12 3.83 4.43 -5.20
CA GLN A 12 4.32 4.17 -3.84
C GLN A 12 4.90 5.43 -3.20
N ALA A 13 5.68 6.21 -3.95
CA ALA A 13 6.25 7.46 -3.45
C ALA A 13 5.15 8.48 -3.08
N SER A 14 4.10 8.64 -3.89
CA SER A 14 3.01 9.57 -3.58
C SER A 14 2.29 9.20 -2.29
N LEU A 15 1.99 7.92 -2.10
CA LEU A 15 1.34 7.43 -0.88
C LEU A 15 2.22 7.69 0.36
N ILE A 16 3.49 7.26 0.32
CA ILE A 16 4.42 7.40 1.44
C ILE A 16 4.67 8.88 1.77
N ILE A 17 4.91 9.74 0.76
CA ILE A 17 5.17 11.16 0.97
C ILE A 17 3.94 11.84 1.58
N CYS A 18 2.74 11.56 1.07
CA CYS A 18 1.51 12.14 1.60
C CYS A 18 1.24 11.69 3.03
N LEU A 19 1.49 10.44 3.39
CA LEU A 19 1.37 9.95 4.76
C LEU A 19 2.43 10.57 5.69
N LEU A 20 3.65 10.81 5.22
CA LEU A 20 4.66 11.54 5.99
C LEU A 20 4.26 13.00 6.21
N ILE A 21 3.68 13.67 5.21
CA ILE A 21 3.13 15.01 5.36
C ILE A 21 2.03 15.00 6.43
N CYS A 22 1.10 14.05 6.36
CA CYS A 22 0.05 13.90 7.39
C CYS A 22 0.66 13.75 8.79
N TYR A 23 1.67 12.91 8.93
CA TYR A 23 2.37 12.72 10.21
C TYR A 23 3.02 13.99 10.72
N LEU A 24 3.70 14.75 9.85
CA LEU A 24 4.31 16.02 10.22
C LEU A 24 3.29 17.07 10.64
N MET A 25 2.07 17.04 10.05
CA MET A 25 0.97 17.95 10.40
C MET A 25 0.24 17.54 11.68
N LEU A 26 0.19 16.24 12.02
CA LEU A 26 -0.53 15.70 13.17
C LEU A 26 0.25 14.54 13.82
N PRO A 27 1.41 14.81 14.46
CA PRO A 27 2.23 13.75 15.06
C PRO A 27 1.55 13.04 16.24
N SER A 28 0.59 13.70 16.89
CA SER A 28 -0.17 13.14 18.03
C SER A 28 -0.97 11.88 17.70
N VAL A 29 -1.14 11.53 16.44
CA VAL A 29 -1.74 10.24 16.02
C VAL A 29 -0.97 9.06 16.63
N MET A 30 0.35 9.17 16.79
CA MET A 30 1.15 8.11 17.43
C MET A 30 0.91 7.99 18.94
N ASP A 31 0.60 9.09 19.61
CA ASP A 31 0.37 9.11 21.08
C ASP A 31 -0.85 8.25 21.46
N HIS A 32 -1.81 8.12 20.55
CA HIS A 32 -3.06 7.39 20.75
C HIS A 32 -3.11 6.04 20.01
N ASN A 33 -1.97 5.54 19.59
CA ASN A 33 -1.88 4.32 18.77
C ASN A 33 -2.72 4.39 17.47
N GLY A 34 -2.82 5.58 16.88
CA GLY A 34 -3.56 5.78 15.65
C GLY A 34 -2.87 5.16 14.43
N GLY A 35 -3.66 4.65 13.50
CA GLY A 35 -3.19 4.19 12.20
C GLY A 35 -3.24 5.31 11.15
N ALA A 36 -2.77 4.99 9.94
CA ALA A 36 -2.77 5.91 8.80
C ALA A 36 -4.15 6.50 8.51
N SER A 37 -5.22 5.73 8.69
CA SER A 37 -6.60 6.17 8.47
C SER A 37 -7.06 7.28 9.40
N ASN A 38 -6.41 7.49 10.54
CA ASN A 38 -6.73 8.60 11.45
C ASN A 38 -6.44 9.97 10.81
N PHE A 39 -5.56 10.01 9.80
CA PHE A 39 -5.31 11.24 9.04
C PHE A 39 -6.47 11.62 8.11
N GLY A 40 -7.32 10.66 7.73
CA GLY A 40 -8.53 10.92 6.93
C GLY A 40 -9.71 11.44 7.74
N ASP A 41 -9.63 11.50 9.08
CA ASP A 41 -10.76 11.85 9.94
C ASP A 41 -11.08 13.37 9.99
N GLY A 42 -10.24 14.22 9.45
CA GLY A 42 -10.50 15.66 9.45
C GLY A 42 -9.31 16.55 9.05
N PHE A 43 -9.56 17.85 9.10
CA PHE A 43 -8.54 18.85 8.81
C PHE A 43 -7.43 18.84 9.87
N PRO A 44 -6.16 19.15 9.46
CA PRO A 44 -5.74 19.53 8.10
C PRO A 44 -5.26 18.33 7.26
N THR A 45 -5.23 17.13 7.81
CA THR A 45 -4.57 15.93 7.24
C THR A 45 -5.40 15.20 6.18
N VAL A 46 -6.72 15.41 6.15
CA VAL A 46 -7.62 14.74 5.20
C VAL A 46 -7.22 14.97 3.73
N ILE A 47 -6.74 16.17 3.39
CA ILE A 47 -6.34 16.49 2.02
C ILE A 47 -5.12 15.71 1.57
N PRO A 48 -3.95 15.80 2.24
CA PRO A 48 -2.80 14.99 1.82
C PRO A 48 -3.06 13.48 1.93
N TYR A 49 -3.84 13.03 2.92
CA TYR A 49 -4.26 11.63 3.01
C TYR A 49 -5.02 11.18 1.76
N ALA A 50 -6.08 11.91 1.40
CA ALA A 50 -6.89 11.59 0.23
C ALA A 50 -6.08 11.66 -1.08
N LEU A 51 -5.21 12.66 -1.23
CA LEU A 51 -4.34 12.79 -2.39
C LEU A 51 -3.37 11.60 -2.50
N GLY A 52 -2.79 11.15 -1.40
CA GLY A 52 -1.87 10.02 -1.38
C GLY A 52 -2.51 8.75 -1.93
N PHE A 53 -3.66 8.36 -1.40
CA PHE A 53 -4.38 7.16 -1.84
C PHE A 53 -4.95 7.30 -3.26
N ALA A 54 -5.55 8.44 -3.60
CA ALA A 54 -6.10 8.68 -4.93
C ALA A 54 -5.02 8.66 -6.02
N LEU A 55 -3.88 9.33 -5.80
CA LEU A 55 -2.75 9.32 -6.73
C LEU A 55 -2.14 7.93 -6.86
N SER A 56 -1.98 7.19 -5.72
CA SER A 56 -1.52 5.81 -5.75
C SER A 56 -2.42 4.97 -6.65
N ALA A 57 -3.72 4.96 -6.41
CA ALA A 57 -4.69 4.19 -7.18
C ALA A 57 -4.66 4.54 -8.69
N VAL A 58 -4.67 5.82 -9.05
CA VAL A 58 -4.64 6.27 -10.45
C VAL A 58 -3.35 5.83 -11.14
N LEU A 59 -2.20 5.99 -10.49
CA LEU A 59 -0.90 5.62 -11.06
C LEU A 59 -0.76 4.09 -11.22
N LEU A 60 -1.33 3.30 -10.30
CA LEU A 60 -1.42 1.85 -10.43
C LEU A 60 -2.31 1.45 -11.62
N TRP A 61 -3.44 2.10 -11.82
CA TRP A 61 -4.30 1.84 -12.98
C TRP A 61 -3.64 2.24 -14.31
N VAL A 62 -2.88 3.32 -14.34
CA VAL A 62 -2.08 3.68 -15.53
C VAL A 62 -1.01 2.61 -15.78
N ALA A 63 -0.32 2.11 -14.74
CA ALA A 63 0.63 1.01 -14.87
C ALA A 63 -0.04 -0.26 -15.42
N ALA A 64 -1.20 -0.64 -14.86
CA ALA A 64 -1.99 -1.79 -15.29
C ALA A 64 -2.49 -1.65 -16.74
N SER A 65 -2.93 -0.46 -17.15
CA SER A 65 -3.30 -0.17 -18.55
C SER A 65 -2.13 -0.39 -19.51
N LYS A 66 -0.91 0.01 -19.13
CA LYS A 66 0.29 -0.28 -19.94
C LYS A 66 0.59 -1.77 -20.01
N LEU A 67 0.43 -2.50 -18.91
CA LEU A 67 0.60 -3.96 -18.87
C LEU A 67 -0.43 -4.68 -19.73
N SER A 68 -1.68 -4.21 -19.77
CA SER A 68 -2.76 -4.81 -20.55
C SER A 68 -2.54 -4.72 -22.06
N GLN A 69 -1.68 -3.81 -22.52
CA GLN A 69 -1.31 -3.60 -23.92
C GLN A 69 -0.12 -4.49 -24.36
N MET A 70 0.48 -5.23 -23.43
CA MET A 70 1.61 -6.13 -23.69
C MET A 70 1.14 -7.54 -24.06
N GLU A 71 2.09 -8.45 -24.28
CA GLU A 71 1.83 -9.85 -24.59
C GLU A 71 0.91 -10.52 -23.57
N GLN A 72 0.18 -11.55 -23.98
CA GLN A 72 -0.86 -12.22 -23.18
C GLN A 72 -0.37 -12.67 -21.78
N LYS A 73 0.87 -13.16 -21.69
CA LYS A 73 1.45 -13.58 -20.39
C LYS A 73 1.60 -12.42 -19.44
N ILE A 74 2.11 -11.28 -19.94
CA ILE A 74 2.29 -10.05 -19.15
C ILE A 74 0.94 -9.40 -18.84
N ARG A 75 0.02 -9.40 -19.80
CA ARG A 75 -1.33 -8.83 -19.62
C ARG A 75 -2.07 -9.40 -18.42
N LYS A 76 -1.87 -10.69 -18.11
CA LYS A 76 -2.47 -11.32 -16.92
C LYS A 76 -2.00 -10.66 -15.61
N THR A 77 -0.81 -10.07 -15.57
CA THR A 77 -0.29 -9.38 -14.39
C THR A 77 -0.92 -8.01 -14.17
N ALA A 78 -1.59 -7.44 -15.18
CA ALA A 78 -2.28 -6.16 -15.04
C ALA A 78 -3.37 -6.21 -13.95
N ALA A 79 -4.09 -7.33 -13.85
CA ALA A 79 -5.11 -7.54 -12.81
C ALA A 79 -4.51 -7.43 -11.40
N LEU A 80 -3.29 -7.94 -11.18
CA LEU A 80 -2.62 -7.88 -9.88
C LEU A 80 -2.38 -6.44 -9.43
N VAL A 81 -1.92 -5.58 -10.35
CA VAL A 81 -1.68 -4.16 -10.07
C VAL A 81 -3.00 -3.39 -9.92
N THR A 82 -4.00 -3.70 -10.77
CA THR A 82 -5.33 -3.09 -10.68
C THR A 82 -5.97 -3.34 -9.32
N THR A 83 -5.84 -4.56 -8.78
CA THR A 83 -6.43 -4.91 -7.48
C THR A 83 -5.89 -4.05 -6.35
N ILE A 84 -4.59 -3.74 -6.32
CA ILE A 84 -4.03 -2.82 -5.31
C ILE A 84 -4.71 -1.45 -5.42
N GLY A 85 -4.77 -0.87 -6.63
CA GLY A 85 -5.40 0.43 -6.84
C GLY A 85 -6.89 0.46 -6.48
N VAL A 86 -7.63 -0.64 -6.69
CA VAL A 86 -9.03 -0.77 -6.24
C VAL A 86 -9.10 -0.79 -4.72
N LEU A 87 -8.24 -1.57 -4.06
CA LEU A 87 -8.22 -1.64 -2.60
C LEU A 87 -7.81 -0.31 -1.97
N ASP A 88 -6.80 0.39 -2.52
CA ASP A 88 -6.41 1.74 -2.10
C ASP A 88 -7.62 2.69 -2.14
N LEU A 89 -8.38 2.68 -3.25
CA LEU A 89 -9.54 3.54 -3.39
C LEU A 89 -10.68 3.16 -2.43
N LEU A 90 -10.92 1.87 -2.23
CA LEU A 90 -11.96 1.40 -1.29
C LEU A 90 -11.60 1.74 0.16
N VAL A 91 -10.33 1.60 0.55
CA VAL A 91 -9.84 2.04 1.87
C VAL A 91 -10.03 3.54 2.03
N LEU A 92 -9.69 4.34 1.01
CA LEU A 92 -9.91 5.78 1.04
C LEU A 92 -11.38 6.13 1.22
N LEU A 93 -12.27 5.59 0.39
CA LEU A 93 -13.70 5.92 0.42
C LEU A 93 -14.37 5.55 1.74
N THR A 94 -13.95 4.45 2.36
CA THR A 94 -14.52 4.01 3.65
C THR A 94 -13.92 4.75 4.85
N THR A 95 -12.86 5.53 4.68
CA THR A 95 -12.24 6.30 5.78
C THR A 95 -13.15 7.44 6.25
N PHE A 96 -13.78 8.17 5.33
CA PHE A 96 -14.43 9.44 5.64
C PHE A 96 -15.63 9.32 6.60
N ASP A 97 -16.40 8.24 6.54
CA ASP A 97 -17.61 8.03 7.37
C ASP A 97 -17.42 7.02 8.50
N ARG A 98 -16.20 6.50 8.69
CA ARG A 98 -15.95 5.41 9.65
C ARG A 98 -16.30 5.78 11.10
N LYS A 99 -16.16 7.05 11.51
CA LYS A 99 -16.52 7.50 12.86
C LYS A 99 -18.01 7.68 13.05
N ALA A 100 -18.74 8.00 11.99
CA ALA A 100 -20.17 8.23 12.05
C ALA A 100 -20.98 6.94 11.99
N ASN A 101 -20.43 5.86 11.43
CA ASN A 101 -21.17 4.63 11.19
C ASN A 101 -20.30 3.39 11.49
N HIS A 102 -20.75 2.58 12.43
CA HIS A 102 -20.08 1.35 12.84
C HIS A 102 -19.85 0.35 11.67
N VAL A 103 -20.77 0.28 10.72
CA VAL A 103 -20.62 -0.58 9.55
C VAL A 103 -19.45 -0.11 8.68
N TYR A 104 -19.35 1.21 8.43
CA TYR A 104 -18.21 1.77 7.68
C TYR A 104 -16.90 1.56 8.43
N TYR A 105 -16.88 1.65 9.75
CA TYR A 105 -15.70 1.33 10.55
C TYR A 105 -15.23 -0.11 10.32
N LEU A 106 -16.13 -1.10 10.43
CA LEU A 106 -15.79 -2.50 10.20
C LEU A 106 -15.34 -2.75 8.74
N VAL A 107 -16.08 -2.21 7.77
CA VAL A 107 -15.74 -2.36 6.35
C VAL A 107 -14.35 -1.78 6.07
N HIS A 108 -14.04 -0.60 6.63
CA HIS A 108 -12.72 0.02 6.51
C HIS A 108 -11.59 -0.86 7.05
N ASP A 109 -11.78 -1.41 8.24
CA ASP A 109 -10.77 -2.26 8.89
C ASP A 109 -10.54 -3.55 8.09
N TYR A 110 -11.62 -4.20 7.61
CA TYR A 110 -11.50 -5.38 6.74
C TYR A 110 -10.84 -5.08 5.40
N LEU A 111 -11.14 -3.94 4.78
CA LEU A 111 -10.49 -3.54 3.53
C LEU A 111 -9.02 -3.21 3.73
N GLY A 112 -8.66 -2.55 4.82
CA GLY A 112 -7.28 -2.31 5.19
C GLY A 112 -6.51 -3.62 5.41
N ALA A 113 -7.10 -4.56 6.15
CA ALA A 113 -6.52 -5.89 6.35
C ALA A 113 -6.39 -6.66 5.02
N ALA A 114 -7.39 -6.58 4.14
CA ALA A 114 -7.37 -7.22 2.83
C ALA A 114 -6.28 -6.62 1.92
N LEU A 115 -6.09 -5.29 1.94
CA LEU A 115 -5.01 -4.62 1.21
C LEU A 115 -3.65 -5.15 1.66
N PHE A 116 -3.37 -5.14 2.96
CA PHE A 116 -2.11 -5.66 3.51
C PHE A 116 -1.89 -7.14 3.19
N ALA A 117 -2.91 -7.99 3.35
CA ALA A 117 -2.83 -9.40 3.03
C ALA A 117 -2.54 -9.64 1.54
N TYR A 118 -3.17 -8.85 0.67
CA TYR A 118 -2.95 -8.92 -0.77
C TYR A 118 -1.53 -8.48 -1.15
N GLU A 119 -1.05 -7.34 -0.62
CA GLU A 119 0.31 -6.85 -0.85
C GLU A 119 1.36 -7.85 -0.36
N PHE A 120 1.13 -8.47 0.81
CA PHE A 120 2.00 -9.53 1.34
C PHE A 120 2.03 -10.73 0.40
N ALA A 121 0.88 -11.27 0.01
CA ALA A 121 0.79 -12.43 -0.88
C ALA A 121 1.44 -12.16 -2.25
N LEU A 122 1.20 -10.97 -2.82
CA LEU A 122 1.82 -10.54 -4.07
C LEU A 122 3.35 -10.41 -3.91
N SER A 123 3.81 -9.87 -2.79
CA SER A 123 5.24 -9.72 -2.50
C SER A 123 5.95 -11.08 -2.36
N VAL A 124 5.32 -12.04 -1.67
CA VAL A 124 5.81 -13.42 -1.59
C VAL A 124 5.91 -14.04 -2.99
N TRP A 125 4.88 -13.87 -3.82
CA TRP A 125 4.88 -14.38 -5.19
C TRP A 125 6.00 -13.73 -6.04
N ILE A 126 6.22 -12.40 -5.93
CA ILE A 126 7.30 -11.70 -6.64
C ILE A 126 8.67 -12.24 -6.20
N VAL A 127 8.92 -12.38 -4.89
CA VAL A 127 10.17 -12.90 -4.35
C VAL A 127 10.41 -14.32 -4.85
N TYR A 128 9.39 -15.18 -4.80
CA TYR A 128 9.48 -16.55 -5.34
C TYR A 128 9.85 -16.58 -6.82
N LYS A 129 9.29 -15.67 -7.63
CA LYS A 129 9.58 -15.58 -9.08
C LYS A 129 10.94 -14.99 -9.38
N THR A 130 11.36 -13.96 -8.67
CA THR A 130 12.63 -13.26 -8.94
C THR A 130 13.84 -13.97 -8.33
N LYS A 131 13.64 -14.71 -7.23
CA LYS A 131 14.71 -15.31 -6.42
C LYS A 131 15.82 -14.31 -6.06
N SER A 132 15.46 -13.04 -5.96
CA SER A 132 16.40 -11.94 -5.69
C SER A 132 16.56 -11.74 -4.20
N TYR A 133 17.81 -11.69 -3.73
CA TYR A 133 18.12 -11.37 -2.33
C TYR A 133 17.56 -10.01 -1.90
N ALA A 134 17.66 -9.00 -2.77
CA ALA A 134 17.15 -7.67 -2.47
C ALA A 134 15.63 -7.66 -2.25
N THR A 135 14.85 -8.33 -3.11
CA THR A 135 13.39 -8.43 -2.93
C THR A 135 13.03 -9.24 -1.69
N GLY A 136 13.82 -10.26 -1.35
CA GLY A 136 13.67 -11.02 -0.09
C GLY A 136 13.88 -10.15 1.14
N LEU A 137 14.88 -9.28 1.13
CA LEU A 137 15.14 -8.31 2.21
C LEU A 137 13.98 -7.31 2.34
N PHE A 138 13.45 -6.79 1.24
CA PHE A 138 12.30 -5.87 1.27
C PHE A 138 11.03 -6.56 1.78
N LEU A 139 10.80 -7.82 1.42
CA LEU A 139 9.71 -8.61 1.98
C LEU A 139 9.87 -8.78 3.50
N LEU A 140 11.09 -9.05 3.99
CA LEU A 140 11.35 -9.15 5.42
C LEU A 140 11.03 -7.83 6.14
N VAL A 141 11.45 -6.68 5.59
CA VAL A 141 11.12 -5.36 6.13
C VAL A 141 9.60 -5.16 6.19
N GLY A 142 8.89 -5.46 5.09
CA GLY A 142 7.44 -5.40 5.03
C GLY A 142 6.75 -6.29 6.07
N SER A 143 7.25 -7.51 6.25
CA SER A 143 6.73 -8.47 7.23
C SER A 143 6.94 -8.00 8.68
N ILE A 144 8.10 -7.43 8.99
CA ILE A 144 8.38 -6.83 10.30
C ILE A 144 7.42 -5.67 10.57
N GLY A 145 7.23 -4.77 9.61
CA GLY A 145 6.29 -3.66 9.75
C GLY A 145 4.85 -4.14 9.99
N SER A 146 4.40 -5.14 9.22
CA SER A 146 3.06 -5.74 9.39
C SER A 146 2.89 -6.39 10.76
N LEU A 147 3.91 -7.10 11.26
CA LEU A 147 3.90 -7.69 12.59
C LEU A 147 3.84 -6.63 13.68
N LEU A 148 4.61 -5.55 13.57
CA LEU A 148 4.55 -4.42 14.50
C LEU A 148 3.16 -3.77 14.51
N GLY A 149 2.56 -3.56 13.34
CA GLY A 149 1.19 -3.07 13.23
C GLY A 149 0.17 -3.99 13.89
N LEU A 150 0.25 -5.29 13.64
CA LEU A 150 -0.63 -6.29 14.23
C LEU A 150 -0.50 -6.35 15.76
N LEU A 151 0.74 -6.40 16.28
CA LEU A 151 0.99 -6.38 17.72
C LEU A 151 0.50 -5.10 18.39
N SER A 152 0.47 -3.99 17.65
CA SER A 152 -0.09 -2.73 18.14
C SER A 152 -1.61 -2.71 18.19
N LEU A 153 -2.29 -3.49 17.35
CA LEU A 153 -3.76 -3.63 17.40
C LEU A 153 -4.23 -4.48 18.57
N VAL A 154 -3.48 -5.54 18.92
CA VAL A 154 -3.91 -6.54 19.91
C VAL A 154 -3.14 -6.46 21.23
N GLY A 155 -2.11 -5.64 21.33
CA GLY A 155 -1.17 -5.61 22.46
C GLY A 155 -0.88 -4.21 22.99
N PRO A 156 0.10 -4.11 23.90
CA PRO A 156 0.48 -2.86 24.55
C PRO A 156 1.34 -1.92 23.69
N LEU A 157 1.76 -2.35 22.50
CA LEU A 157 2.60 -1.54 21.63
C LEU A 157 1.78 -0.39 21.02
N ARG A 158 2.36 0.79 20.95
CA ARG A 158 1.75 1.99 20.33
C ARG A 158 2.48 2.36 19.04
N LEU A 159 2.59 1.40 18.12
CA LEU A 159 3.39 1.51 16.90
C LEU A 159 2.57 1.25 15.64
N LEU A 160 1.24 1.36 15.69
CA LEU A 160 0.36 1.01 14.57
C LEU A 160 0.74 1.76 13.29
N PHE A 161 0.84 3.07 13.34
CA PHE A 161 1.23 3.88 12.18
C PHE A 161 2.65 3.54 11.70
N ALA A 162 3.62 3.43 12.62
CA ALA A 162 4.99 3.06 12.26
C ALA A 162 5.05 1.68 11.60
N GLY A 163 4.30 0.70 12.12
CA GLY A 163 4.17 -0.62 11.53
C GLY A 163 3.57 -0.58 10.13
N GLN A 164 2.51 0.20 9.92
CA GLN A 164 1.89 0.40 8.61
C GLN A 164 2.86 1.07 7.61
N MET A 165 3.62 2.09 8.04
CA MET A 165 4.61 2.76 7.18
C MET A 165 5.76 1.82 6.80
N ILE A 166 6.34 1.09 7.76
CA ILE A 166 7.43 0.13 7.49
C ILE A 166 6.91 -0.99 6.58
N GLY A 167 5.70 -1.50 6.85
CA GLY A 167 5.03 -2.52 6.02
C GLY A 167 4.84 -2.04 4.59
N GLY A 168 4.22 -0.89 4.41
CA GLY A 168 3.97 -0.29 3.09
C GLY A 168 5.25 0.02 2.32
N ILE A 169 6.30 0.55 2.99
CA ILE A 169 7.61 0.76 2.35
C ILE A 169 8.22 -0.57 1.87
N GLY A 170 8.21 -1.60 2.71
CA GLY A 170 8.77 -2.90 2.37
C GLY A 170 8.06 -3.53 1.18
N PHE A 171 6.73 -3.61 1.19
CA PHE A 171 5.93 -4.17 0.09
C PHE A 171 6.01 -3.30 -1.17
N GLY A 172 5.98 -1.97 -1.03
CA GLY A 172 6.18 -1.03 -2.13
C GLY A 172 7.53 -1.22 -2.83
N LEU A 173 8.61 -1.46 -2.08
CA LEU A 173 9.93 -1.78 -2.65
C LEU A 173 9.94 -3.13 -3.37
N VAL A 174 9.29 -4.16 -2.83
CA VAL A 174 9.14 -5.44 -3.56
C VAL A 174 8.40 -5.22 -4.87
N LEU A 175 7.29 -4.47 -4.84
CA LEU A 175 6.50 -4.17 -6.03
C LEU A 175 7.31 -3.37 -7.07
N THR A 176 8.00 -2.32 -6.65
CA THR A 176 8.70 -1.40 -7.57
C THR A 176 10.00 -1.96 -8.13
N VAL A 177 10.71 -2.79 -7.36
CA VAL A 177 12.00 -3.38 -7.75
C VAL A 177 11.80 -4.77 -8.36
N GLY A 178 10.99 -5.62 -7.72
CA GLY A 178 10.82 -7.03 -8.10
C GLY A 178 9.86 -7.24 -9.27
N PHE A 179 8.72 -6.56 -9.28
CA PHE A 179 7.70 -6.80 -10.30
C PHE A 179 8.17 -6.54 -11.74
N PRO A 180 8.95 -5.47 -12.05
CA PRO A 180 9.53 -5.30 -13.37
C PRO A 180 10.44 -6.46 -13.81
N SER A 181 11.15 -7.09 -12.87
CA SER A 181 11.97 -8.26 -13.15
C SER A 181 11.12 -9.49 -13.47
N VAL A 182 9.97 -9.66 -12.80
CA VAL A 182 9.00 -10.72 -13.15
C VAL A 182 8.45 -10.50 -14.55
N ILE A 183 8.08 -9.27 -14.91
CA ILE A 183 7.58 -8.93 -16.26
C ILE A 183 8.63 -9.26 -17.31
N ALA A 184 9.89 -8.88 -17.08
CA ALA A 184 10.98 -9.15 -18.01
C ALA A 184 11.24 -10.67 -18.22
N ALA A 185 10.96 -11.49 -17.21
CA ALA A 185 11.10 -12.95 -17.31
C ALA A 185 9.90 -13.63 -17.99
N LEU A 186 8.78 -12.94 -18.17
CA LEU A 186 7.56 -13.46 -18.82
C LEU A 186 7.51 -13.17 -20.33
N GLY A 187 8.20 -12.11 -20.78
CA GLY A 187 8.35 -11.73 -22.18
C GLY A 187 9.64 -12.25 -22.78
#